data_0cfff880fd8a468e9b8098bed1b0d100
#
_entry.id   0cfff880fd8a468e9b8098bed1b0d100
#
_cell.length_a   1.000
_cell.length_b   1.000
_cell.length_c   1.000
_cell.angle_alpha   90.00
_cell.angle_beta   90.00
_cell.angle_gamma   90.00
#
_symmetry.space_group_name_H-M   'P 1'
#
loop_
_entity.id
_entity.type
_entity.pdbx_description
1 polymer ?
#
loop_
_entity_poly.entity_id
_entity_poly.type
_entity_poly.pdbx_seq_one_letter_code
_entity_poly.pdbx_strand_id
1 'polypeptide(L)'
;TTTGAPASLRILPRTWRVQETGTIGLLHIQLPASSSALSTKIPAEVGSVSMLVDNSSDFSTGATEIPMTLVGTNWECDIDFNNGDYFTFATLPLVAPGNVTANNVLWLRADMGVGGTTTATSWSDLSVRGWSAIQSTVANQPVYNTTTNLLNFNPTLTFDGSNDYLLNSVNLA
;
A
#
# COMPACT_ATOMS: atom_id res chain seq x y z
N THR A 1 23.15 3.99 1.12
CA THR A 1 22.39 4.35 2.33
C THR A 1 21.38 3.26 2.57
N THR A 2 21.69 2.36 3.52
CA THR A 2 20.80 1.32 4.02
C THR A 2 19.65 1.97 4.77
N THR A 3 18.55 2.16 4.10
CA THR A 3 17.30 2.53 4.72
C THR A 3 16.51 1.23 4.92
N GLY A 4 16.10 0.93 6.15
CA GLY A 4 15.09 -0.12 6.38
C GLY A 4 13.87 0.11 5.52
N ALA A 5 13.09 -0.94 5.25
CA ALA A 5 11.90 -0.82 4.42
C ALA A 5 11.04 0.37 4.89
N PRO A 6 10.64 1.29 4.01
CA PRO A 6 9.81 2.43 4.40
C PRO A 6 8.56 1.94 5.13
N ALA A 7 8.15 2.62 6.19
CA ALA A 7 7.00 2.24 7.03
C ALA A 7 5.67 2.11 6.26
N SER A 8 5.62 2.59 5.01
CA SER A 8 4.48 2.51 4.09
C SER A 8 4.46 1.26 3.21
N LEU A 9 5.57 0.49 3.14
CA LEU A 9 5.63 -0.73 2.34
C LEU A 9 4.84 -1.87 3.01
N ARG A 10 3.97 -2.50 2.25
CA ARG A 10 3.31 -3.75 2.64
C ARG A 10 4.12 -4.93 2.12
N ILE A 11 4.85 -5.58 3.01
CA ILE A 11 5.66 -6.76 2.71
C ILE A 11 4.75 -7.97 2.54
N LEU A 12 4.96 -8.76 1.49
CA LEU A 12 4.25 -10.02 1.29
C LEU A 12 4.68 -11.05 2.35
N PRO A 13 3.76 -11.89 2.83
CA PRO A 13 4.03 -12.83 3.94
C PRO A 13 4.86 -14.05 3.52
N ARG A 14 5.51 -14.00 2.36
CA ARG A 14 6.38 -15.07 1.86
C ARG A 14 7.78 -14.55 1.61
N THR A 15 8.74 -15.25 2.17
CA THR A 15 10.17 -15.03 1.98
C THR A 15 10.79 -16.21 1.26
N TRP A 16 11.68 -15.95 0.34
CA TRP A 16 12.48 -16.95 -0.35
C TRP A 16 13.94 -16.77 0.05
N ARG A 17 14.68 -17.87 0.04
CA ARG A 17 16.13 -17.89 0.22
C ARG A 17 16.79 -18.34 -1.07
N VAL A 18 17.80 -17.61 -1.50
CA VAL A 18 18.59 -17.93 -2.67
C VAL A 18 19.63 -19.00 -2.33
N GLN A 19 19.73 -20.01 -3.17
CA GLN A 19 20.85 -20.94 -3.17
C GLN A 19 21.48 -20.93 -4.55
N GLU A 20 22.69 -20.44 -4.61
CA GLU A 20 23.47 -20.34 -5.82
C GLU A 20 24.63 -21.36 -5.81
N THR A 21 24.85 -22.02 -6.94
CA THR A 21 25.99 -22.90 -7.14
C THR A 21 26.78 -22.40 -8.35
N GLY A 22 27.97 -21.89 -8.12
CA GLY A 22 28.76 -21.18 -9.11
C GLY A 22 28.38 -19.70 -9.21
N THR A 23 28.63 -19.07 -10.33
CA THR A 23 28.27 -17.67 -10.62
C THR A 23 27.17 -17.67 -11.69
N ILE A 24 25.97 -17.25 -11.34
CA ILE A 24 24.82 -17.20 -12.25
C ILE A 24 24.75 -15.84 -12.96
N GLY A 25 25.10 -14.76 -12.25
CA GLY A 25 25.00 -13.38 -12.75
C GLY A 25 23.56 -12.85 -12.77
N LEU A 26 23.31 -11.86 -13.60
CA LEU A 26 22.06 -11.12 -13.64
C LEU A 26 20.88 -12.01 -14.03
N LEU A 27 19.85 -12.03 -13.20
CA LEU A 27 18.59 -12.74 -13.41
C LEU A 27 17.47 -11.74 -13.69
N HIS A 28 16.62 -12.07 -14.65
CA HIS A 28 15.40 -11.33 -14.92
C HIS A 28 14.23 -11.94 -14.13
N ILE A 29 13.69 -11.18 -13.18
CA ILE A 29 12.61 -11.61 -12.30
C ILE A 29 11.30 -11.03 -12.79
N GLN A 30 10.30 -11.88 -12.96
CA GLN A 30 8.94 -11.50 -13.34
C GLN A 30 7.95 -11.92 -12.25
N LEU A 31 7.12 -10.98 -11.84
CA LEU A 31 6.02 -11.18 -10.90
C LEU A 31 4.70 -10.87 -11.61
N PRO A 32 3.87 -11.87 -11.95
CA PRO A 32 2.59 -11.59 -12.60
C PRO A 32 1.67 -10.72 -11.75
N ALA A 33 1.20 -9.60 -12.31
CA ALA A 33 0.31 -8.67 -11.61
C ALA A 33 -1.09 -9.27 -11.35
N SER A 34 -1.49 -10.30 -12.11
CA SER A 34 -2.82 -10.91 -12.07
C SER A 34 -2.85 -12.42 -11.82
N SER A 35 -1.70 -13.05 -11.45
CA SER A 35 -1.72 -14.50 -11.23
C SER A 35 -2.47 -14.87 -9.95
N SER A 36 -3.30 -15.92 -10.01
CA SER A 36 -4.10 -16.41 -8.90
C SER A 36 -3.28 -16.80 -7.65
N ALA A 37 -2.02 -17.14 -7.80
CA ALA A 37 -1.14 -17.51 -6.70
C ALA A 37 -0.62 -16.30 -5.92
N LEU A 38 -0.49 -15.14 -6.55
CA LEU A 38 0.05 -13.92 -5.96
C LEU A 38 -0.96 -12.76 -5.95
N SER A 39 -1.95 -12.74 -6.87
CA SER A 39 -2.96 -11.69 -6.94
C SER A 39 -3.82 -11.58 -5.68
N THR A 40 -4.02 -12.70 -4.95
CA THR A 40 -4.67 -12.67 -3.63
C THR A 40 -3.80 -12.04 -2.55
N LYS A 41 -2.52 -11.84 -2.80
CA LYS A 41 -1.54 -11.27 -1.88
C LYS A 41 -1.12 -9.86 -2.26
N ILE A 42 -1.23 -9.52 -3.54
CA ILE A 42 -1.04 -8.16 -4.05
C ILE A 42 -2.43 -7.52 -4.10
N PRO A 43 -2.69 -6.46 -3.33
CA PRO A 43 -3.96 -5.75 -3.39
C PRO A 43 -4.25 -5.31 -4.84
N ALA A 44 -5.52 -5.32 -5.24
CA ALA A 44 -5.95 -4.92 -6.59
C ALA A 44 -5.54 -3.47 -6.95
N GLU A 45 -5.16 -2.68 -5.95
CA GLU A 45 -4.81 -1.27 -6.06
C GLU A 45 -3.38 -1.03 -5.57
N VAL A 46 -2.44 -1.54 -6.34
CA VAL A 46 -1.01 -1.37 -6.09
C VAL A 46 -0.46 -0.23 -6.94
N GLY A 47 0.15 0.76 -6.30
CA GLY A 47 0.82 1.88 -6.98
C GLY A 47 2.17 1.49 -7.53
N SER A 48 2.91 0.69 -6.78
CA SER A 48 4.19 0.14 -7.20
C SER A 48 4.50 -1.17 -6.48
N VAL A 49 5.38 -1.95 -7.06
CA VAL A 49 5.94 -3.16 -6.47
C VAL A 49 7.45 -3.01 -6.42
N SER A 50 8.04 -3.43 -5.32
CA SER A 50 9.48 -3.54 -5.16
C SER A 50 9.85 -4.93 -4.69
N MET A 51 11.01 -5.41 -5.10
CA MET A 51 11.65 -6.55 -4.46
C MET A 51 12.53 -6.04 -3.32
N LEU A 52 12.44 -6.67 -2.16
CA LEU A 52 13.35 -6.44 -1.04
C LEU A 52 14.32 -7.59 -0.97
N VAL A 53 15.61 -7.29 -0.85
CA VAL A 53 16.70 -8.27 -0.72
C VAL A 53 17.51 -7.96 0.52
N ASP A 54 17.80 -8.99 1.30
CA ASP A 54 18.54 -8.89 2.55
C ASP A 54 19.40 -10.15 2.75
N ASN A 55 20.44 -10.06 3.57
CA ASN A 55 21.24 -11.21 4.03
C ASN A 55 20.56 -12.00 5.16
N SER A 56 19.41 -11.54 5.65
CA SER A 56 18.58 -12.18 6.67
C SER A 56 17.12 -12.25 6.23
N SER A 57 16.32 -13.09 6.86
CA SER A 57 14.87 -13.16 6.61
C SER A 57 14.08 -12.02 7.26
N ASP A 58 14.74 -11.15 7.97
CA ASP A 58 14.17 -9.95 8.59
C ASP A 58 14.51 -8.73 7.74
N PHE A 59 13.53 -8.20 7.03
CA PHE A 59 13.68 -7.04 6.15
C PHE A 59 13.47 -5.70 6.87
N SER A 60 13.47 -5.69 8.20
CA SER A 60 13.23 -4.47 9.00
C SER A 60 14.41 -3.48 8.97
N THR A 61 15.61 -4.01 8.80
CA THR A 61 16.84 -3.19 8.76
C THR A 61 17.82 -3.75 7.75
N GLY A 62 18.36 -2.89 6.89
CA GLY A 62 19.42 -3.28 5.97
C GLY A 62 18.96 -3.83 4.62
N ALA A 63 17.67 -4.06 4.42
CA ALA A 63 17.14 -4.53 3.15
C ALA A 63 17.42 -3.55 2.00
N THR A 64 17.84 -4.09 0.88
CA THR A 64 17.97 -3.35 -0.37
C THR A 64 16.64 -3.40 -1.11
N GLU A 65 16.07 -2.23 -1.41
CA GLU A 65 14.86 -2.10 -2.23
C GLU A 65 15.22 -2.00 -3.70
N ILE A 66 14.64 -2.88 -4.51
CA ILE A 66 14.78 -2.89 -5.98
C ILE A 66 13.40 -2.60 -6.56
N PRO A 67 13.15 -1.38 -7.09
CA PRO A 67 11.90 -1.06 -7.74
C PRO A 67 11.66 -1.95 -8.95
N MET A 68 10.42 -2.43 -9.10
CA MET A 68 10.00 -3.21 -10.26
C MET A 68 9.22 -2.33 -11.23
N THR A 69 9.35 -2.60 -12.52
CA THR A 69 8.64 -1.90 -13.60
C THR A 69 7.50 -2.77 -14.11
N LEU A 70 6.31 -2.18 -14.28
CA LEU A 70 5.19 -2.89 -14.90
C LEU A 70 5.38 -2.93 -16.42
N VAL A 71 5.59 -4.14 -16.95
CA VAL A 71 5.73 -4.41 -18.39
C VAL A 71 4.62 -5.36 -18.81
N GLY A 72 3.67 -4.85 -19.57
CA GLY A 72 2.47 -5.62 -19.91
C GLY A 72 1.67 -6.01 -18.68
N THR A 73 1.65 -7.30 -18.34
CA THR A 73 0.93 -7.86 -17.18
C THR A 73 1.87 -8.32 -16.05
N ASN A 74 3.16 -8.00 -16.13
CA ASN A 74 4.16 -8.43 -15.15
C ASN A 74 4.88 -7.23 -14.55
N TRP A 75 5.18 -7.32 -13.26
CA TRP A 75 6.18 -6.51 -12.61
C TRP A 75 7.54 -7.16 -12.81
N GLU A 76 8.54 -6.41 -13.28
CA GLU A 76 9.82 -6.94 -13.70
C GLU A 76 10.98 -6.16 -13.10
N CYS A 77 12.06 -6.85 -12.76
CA CYS A 77 13.35 -6.26 -12.40
C CYS A 77 14.49 -7.24 -12.73
N ASP A 78 15.69 -6.69 -12.83
CA ASP A 78 16.92 -7.47 -12.99
C ASP A 78 17.72 -7.42 -11.69
N ILE A 79 18.30 -8.55 -11.30
CA ILE A 79 19.10 -8.67 -10.08
C ILE A 79 20.17 -9.74 -10.21
N ASP A 80 21.32 -9.46 -9.62
CA ASP A 80 22.38 -10.44 -9.33
C ASP A 80 22.34 -10.73 -7.83
N PHE A 81 21.91 -11.95 -7.47
CA PHE A 81 21.82 -12.37 -6.06
C PHE A 81 23.15 -12.90 -5.57
N ASN A 82 23.39 -12.79 -4.28
CA ASN A 82 24.43 -13.54 -3.63
C ASN A 82 23.88 -14.84 -3.04
N ASN A 83 24.73 -15.86 -2.96
CA ASN A 83 24.34 -17.11 -2.32
C ASN A 83 23.97 -16.87 -0.84
N GLY A 84 22.77 -17.27 -0.47
CA GLY A 84 22.24 -17.10 0.88
C GLY A 84 21.36 -15.88 1.07
N ASP A 85 21.25 -14.98 0.10
CA ASP A 85 20.32 -13.84 0.16
C ASP A 85 18.89 -14.32 0.39
N TYR A 86 18.14 -13.52 1.10
CA TYR A 86 16.70 -13.64 1.22
C TYR A 86 16.02 -12.55 0.40
N PHE A 87 14.89 -12.88 -0.20
CA PHE A 87 14.10 -11.87 -0.86
C PHE A 87 12.62 -12.04 -0.61
N THR A 88 11.89 -10.95 -0.73
CA THR A 88 10.43 -10.88 -0.72
C THR A 88 9.98 -9.76 -1.64
N PHE A 89 8.67 -9.63 -1.82
CA PHE A 89 8.11 -8.50 -2.53
C PHE A 89 7.37 -7.59 -1.57
N ALA A 90 7.38 -6.31 -1.88
CA ALA A 90 6.66 -5.29 -1.14
C ALA A 90 5.84 -4.44 -2.09
N THR A 91 4.71 -3.96 -1.62
CA THR A 91 3.81 -3.12 -2.41
C THR A 91 3.60 -1.78 -1.73
N LEU A 92 3.57 -0.72 -2.52
CA LEU A 92 3.04 0.58 -2.11
C LEU A 92 1.60 0.70 -2.59
N PRO A 93 0.67 1.14 -1.75
CA PRO A 93 -0.68 1.44 -2.19
C PRO A 93 -0.67 2.56 -3.23
N LEU A 94 -1.69 2.60 -4.06
CA LEU A 94 -1.95 3.77 -4.90
C LEU A 94 -2.05 5.00 -4.00
N VAL A 95 -1.37 6.07 -4.39
CA VAL A 95 -1.37 7.36 -3.70
C VAL A 95 -2.22 8.41 -4.42
N ALA A 96 -2.88 8.00 -5.51
CA ALA A 96 -3.76 8.86 -6.30
C ALA A 96 -4.65 8.01 -7.21
N PRO A 97 -5.82 8.52 -7.65
CA PRO A 97 -6.64 7.87 -8.66
C PRO A 97 -5.84 7.59 -9.94
N GLY A 98 -5.81 6.34 -10.39
CA GLY A 98 -5.02 5.92 -11.55
C GLY A 98 -3.51 6.15 -11.43
N ASN A 99 -3.02 6.27 -10.19
CA ASN A 99 -1.63 6.60 -9.85
C ASN A 99 -1.13 7.95 -10.42
N VAL A 100 -2.05 8.86 -10.73
CA VAL A 100 -1.73 10.22 -11.18
C VAL A 100 -1.61 11.13 -9.96
N THR A 101 -0.38 11.37 -9.52
CA THR A 101 -0.09 12.16 -8.30
C THR A 101 -0.03 13.67 -8.53
N ALA A 102 0.13 14.10 -9.79
CA ALA A 102 0.22 15.51 -10.15
C ALA A 102 -1.06 16.25 -9.73
N ASN A 103 -0.90 17.29 -8.91
CA ASN A 103 -2.00 18.12 -8.38
C ASN A 103 -3.02 17.37 -7.51
N ASN A 104 -2.73 16.15 -7.05
CA ASN A 104 -3.56 15.46 -6.09
C ASN A 104 -3.29 16.00 -4.68
N VAL A 105 -4.18 16.84 -4.19
CA VAL A 105 -4.06 17.50 -2.88
C VAL A 105 -4.71 16.70 -1.74
N LEU A 106 -5.72 15.88 -2.06
CA LEU A 106 -6.46 15.08 -1.10
C LEU A 106 -7.07 13.87 -1.80
N TRP A 107 -6.92 12.68 -1.25
CA TRP A 107 -7.57 11.49 -1.73
C TRP A 107 -8.11 10.65 -0.58
N LEU A 108 -9.41 10.74 -0.36
CA LEU A 108 -10.14 9.99 0.66
C LEU A 108 -10.93 8.86 0.01
N ARG A 109 -10.86 7.68 0.61
CA ARG A 109 -11.59 6.48 0.15
C ARG A 109 -12.24 5.82 1.36
N ALA A 110 -13.53 5.47 1.25
CA ALA A 110 -14.24 4.83 2.36
C ALA A 110 -13.89 3.35 2.54
N ASP A 111 -13.38 2.69 1.51
CA ASP A 111 -12.93 1.30 1.57
C ASP A 111 -11.48 1.16 2.10
N MET A 112 -10.79 2.29 2.30
CA MET A 112 -9.41 2.29 2.82
C MET A 112 -9.15 3.57 3.63
N GLY A 113 -8.55 3.38 4.81
CA GLY A 113 -8.10 4.50 5.63
C GLY A 113 -9.14 5.10 6.57
N VAL A 114 -10.35 4.55 6.66
CA VAL A 114 -11.33 4.95 7.68
C VAL A 114 -10.96 4.30 9.01
N GLY A 115 -10.80 5.10 10.05
CA GLY A 115 -10.65 4.65 11.43
C GLY A 115 -12.02 4.52 12.11
N GLY A 116 -12.14 3.52 12.97
CA GLY A 116 -13.41 3.16 13.62
C GLY A 116 -14.09 1.97 12.95
N THR A 117 -15.18 1.47 13.55
CA THR A 117 -15.88 0.26 13.08
C THR A 117 -17.34 0.51 12.72
N THR A 118 -18.03 1.36 13.48
CA THR A 118 -19.44 1.73 13.28
C THR A 118 -19.61 3.20 12.96
N THR A 119 -18.70 4.01 13.48
CA THR A 119 -18.60 5.44 13.16
C THR A 119 -17.17 5.77 12.77
N ALA A 120 -16.98 6.77 11.94
CA ALA A 120 -15.66 7.19 11.49
C ALA A 120 -15.04 8.17 12.50
N THR A 121 -13.98 7.72 13.16
CA THR A 121 -13.14 8.57 14.03
C THR A 121 -12.11 9.35 13.24
N SER A 122 -11.72 8.83 12.08
CA SER A 122 -10.76 9.45 11.16
C SER A 122 -11.00 8.98 9.74
N TRP A 123 -10.52 9.78 8.79
CA TRP A 123 -10.45 9.41 7.39
C TRP A 123 -9.08 9.80 6.84
N SER A 124 -8.25 8.80 6.61
CA SER A 124 -6.87 9.02 6.19
C SER A 124 -6.81 9.49 4.74
N ASP A 125 -6.06 10.56 4.52
CA ASP A 125 -5.67 10.99 3.19
C ASP A 125 -4.63 10.01 2.61
N LEU A 126 -4.97 9.38 1.52
CA LEU A 126 -4.11 8.44 0.81
C LEU A 126 -3.20 9.13 -0.22
N SER A 127 -3.31 10.45 -0.37
CA SER A 127 -2.40 11.21 -1.21
C SER A 127 -1.00 11.29 -0.58
N VAL A 128 -0.03 11.74 -1.36
CA VAL A 128 1.35 11.99 -0.89
C VAL A 128 1.42 13.05 0.22
N ARG A 129 0.34 13.80 0.47
CA ARG A 129 0.29 14.84 1.50
C ARG A 129 -0.07 14.29 2.88
N GLY A 130 -0.88 13.22 2.95
CA GLY A 130 -1.25 12.57 4.19
C GLY A 130 -2.11 13.42 5.13
N TRP A 131 -2.93 14.33 4.60
CA TRP A 131 -3.78 15.26 5.36
C TRP A 131 -5.08 14.59 5.80
N SER A 132 -4.99 13.79 6.85
CA SER A 132 -6.14 13.05 7.37
C SER A 132 -7.15 13.95 8.08
N ALA A 133 -8.43 13.61 7.97
CA ALA A 133 -9.51 14.25 8.70
C ALA A 133 -9.88 13.42 9.94
N ILE A 134 -10.19 14.07 11.06
CA ILE A 134 -10.48 13.42 12.35
C ILE A 134 -11.74 13.98 13.02
N GLN A 135 -12.39 13.15 13.84
CA GLN A 135 -13.46 13.53 14.74
C GLN A 135 -13.38 12.74 16.04
N SER A 136 -13.07 13.41 17.14
CA SER A 136 -12.94 12.80 18.46
C SER A 136 -14.26 12.70 19.23
N THR A 137 -15.24 13.57 18.90
CA THR A 137 -16.55 13.59 19.58
C THR A 137 -17.49 12.59 18.92
N VAL A 138 -17.83 11.52 19.62
CA VAL A 138 -18.64 10.41 19.10
C VAL A 138 -19.96 10.86 18.49
N ALA A 139 -20.64 11.83 19.11
CA ALA A 139 -21.92 12.35 18.64
C ALA A 139 -21.85 13.10 17.29
N ASN A 140 -20.65 13.41 16.82
CA ASN A 140 -20.41 14.14 15.57
C ASN A 140 -19.69 13.28 14.52
N GLN A 141 -19.57 11.96 14.77
CA GLN A 141 -18.91 11.06 13.87
C GLN A 141 -19.89 10.51 12.85
N PRO A 142 -19.64 10.60 11.55
CA PRO A 142 -20.48 9.99 10.53
C PRO A 142 -20.48 8.47 10.66
N VAL A 143 -21.60 7.85 10.28
CA VAL A 143 -21.75 6.38 10.31
C VAL A 143 -20.86 5.75 9.24
N TYR A 144 -20.06 4.76 9.64
CA TYR A 144 -19.25 3.97 8.73
C TYR A 144 -19.95 2.67 8.36
N ASN A 145 -20.38 2.57 7.13
CA ASN A 145 -21.13 1.44 6.59
C ASN A 145 -20.17 0.49 5.86
N THR A 146 -19.97 -0.70 6.42
CA THR A 146 -19.08 -1.73 5.84
C THR A 146 -19.84 -2.93 5.26
N THR A 147 -21.12 -3.11 5.62
CA THR A 147 -21.94 -4.26 5.21
C THR A 147 -23.29 -3.88 4.64
N THR A 148 -23.82 -2.73 5.01
CA THR A 148 -25.10 -2.18 4.55
C THR A 148 -24.89 -0.78 3.99
N ASN A 149 -25.82 -0.26 3.21
CA ASN A 149 -25.73 1.05 2.57
C ASN A 149 -24.45 1.24 1.75
N LEU A 150 -24.00 0.18 1.11
CA LEU A 150 -22.80 0.19 0.25
C LEU A 150 -23.09 0.91 -1.06
N LEU A 151 -22.07 1.54 -1.65
CA LEU A 151 -22.11 2.08 -3.00
C LEU A 151 -21.24 1.19 -3.92
N ASN A 152 -21.86 0.50 -4.88
CA ASN A 152 -21.17 -0.45 -5.76
C ASN A 152 -20.30 -1.46 -4.96
N PHE A 153 -20.87 -2.01 -3.88
CA PHE A 153 -20.23 -2.95 -2.97
C PHE A 153 -19.06 -2.36 -2.13
N ASN A 154 -18.81 -1.05 -2.23
CA ASN A 154 -17.78 -0.38 -1.43
C ASN A 154 -18.40 0.22 -0.16
N PRO A 155 -17.64 0.24 0.95
CA PRO A 155 -18.02 0.95 2.16
C PRO A 155 -18.34 2.43 1.92
N THR A 156 -19.18 3.00 2.77
CA THR A 156 -19.58 4.41 2.68
C THR A 156 -19.55 5.09 4.04
N LEU A 157 -19.41 6.40 4.05
CA LEU A 157 -19.68 7.24 5.20
C LEU A 157 -21.01 7.97 5.00
N THR A 158 -21.90 7.87 6.00
CA THR A 158 -23.16 8.61 6.01
C THR A 158 -23.10 9.72 7.04
N PHE A 159 -23.26 10.95 6.59
CA PHE A 159 -23.38 12.14 7.42
C PHE A 159 -24.86 12.43 7.64
N ASP A 160 -25.27 12.75 8.88
CA ASP A 160 -26.68 12.94 9.24
C ASP A 160 -27.28 14.28 8.78
N GLY A 161 -26.44 15.18 8.27
CA GLY A 161 -26.83 16.51 7.80
C GLY A 161 -27.10 17.52 8.93
N SER A 162 -26.82 17.14 10.18
CA SER A 162 -27.05 17.99 11.36
C SER A 162 -25.74 18.42 12.02
N ASN A 163 -24.95 17.47 12.51
CA ASN A 163 -23.76 17.76 13.28
C ASN A 163 -22.58 16.83 12.97
N ASP A 164 -22.72 15.89 12.04
CA ASP A 164 -21.64 15.05 11.61
C ASP A 164 -20.62 15.82 10.77
N TYR A 165 -19.36 15.70 11.13
CA TYR A 165 -18.25 16.25 10.33
C TYR A 165 -16.93 15.53 10.63
N LEU A 166 -15.99 15.64 9.72
CA LEU A 166 -14.59 15.30 9.91
C LEU A 166 -13.76 16.55 9.64
N LEU A 167 -12.83 16.86 10.52
CA LEU A 167 -12.03 18.08 10.45
C LEU A 167 -10.61 17.76 10.06
N ASN A 168 -10.14 18.38 8.99
CA ASN A 168 -8.72 18.44 8.65
C ASN A 168 -8.13 19.73 9.25
N SER A 169 -7.01 19.61 9.96
CA SER A 169 -6.34 20.75 10.59
C SER A 169 -5.47 21.55 9.60
N VAL A 170 -5.36 21.10 8.36
CA VAL A 170 -4.53 21.75 7.34
C VAL A 170 -5.39 22.66 6.47
N ASN A 171 -4.91 23.87 6.23
CA ASN A 171 -5.51 24.76 5.24
C ASN A 171 -5.19 24.25 3.84
N LEU A 172 -6.23 23.90 3.08
CA LEU A 172 -6.10 23.36 1.71
C LEU A 172 -5.98 24.47 0.63
N ALA A 173 -5.90 25.72 1.06
CA ALA A 173 -5.77 26.89 0.16
C ALA A 173 -4.36 27.05 -0.40
#